data_16c0b745b597a835118755af1e179909
#
_entry.id   16c0b745b597a835118755af1e179909
#
_cell.length_a   1.000
_cell.length_b   1.000
_cell.length_c   1.000
_cell.angle_alpha   90.00
_cell.angle_beta   90.00
_cell.angle_gamma   90.00
#
_symmetry.space_group_name_H-M   'P 1'
#
loop_
_entity.id
_entity.type
_entity.pdbx_description
1 polymer ?
#
loop_
_entity_poly.entity_id
_entity_poly.type
_entity_poly.pdbx_seq_one_letter_code
_entity_poly.pdbx_strand_id
1 'polypeptide(L)'
;FQYSEDTRCWQMTLTNMEQYRLRLSTKAKDILNFCPSFIRVNTDCILNIDYLSSVENNTLRCILYAPFSHLEISASRRHYSKIKEALNFL
;
A
#
# COMPACT_ATOMS: atom_id res chain seq x y z
N PHE A 1 -0.68 -0.65 4.65
CA PHE A 1 -0.71 -2.04 5.16
C PHE A 1 0.43 -2.84 4.56
N GLN A 2 1.19 -3.50 5.40
CA GLN A 2 2.30 -4.37 4.97
C GLN A 2 2.15 -5.75 5.60
N TYR A 3 2.38 -6.77 4.78
CA TYR A 3 2.35 -8.16 5.25
C TYR A 3 3.72 -8.55 5.78
N SER A 4 3.77 -9.17 6.96
CA SER A 4 4.99 -9.70 7.56
C SER A 4 4.97 -11.22 7.53
N GLU A 5 5.94 -11.82 6.87
CA GLU A 5 6.07 -13.29 6.87
C GLU A 5 6.46 -13.83 8.25
N ASP A 6 7.17 -13.04 9.04
CA ASP A 6 7.58 -13.45 10.39
C ASP A 6 6.39 -13.67 11.31
N THR A 7 5.41 -12.78 11.25
CA THR A 7 4.20 -12.87 12.07
C THR A 7 3.03 -13.50 11.34
N ARG A 8 3.10 -13.60 10.01
CA ARG A 8 2.02 -14.04 9.12
C ARG A 8 0.77 -13.18 9.25
N CYS A 9 0.97 -11.92 9.58
CA CYS A 9 -0.11 -10.96 9.75
C CYS A 9 0.13 -9.72 8.91
N TRP A 10 -0.97 -9.08 8.51
CA TRP A 10 -0.93 -7.74 7.97
C TRP A 10 -0.75 -6.75 9.13
N GLN A 11 0.04 -5.73 8.88
CA GLN A 11 0.28 -4.66 9.83
C GLN A 11 -0.18 -3.34 9.22
N MET A 12 -0.94 -2.58 9.99
CA MET A 12 -1.49 -1.29 9.57
C MET A 12 -0.70 -0.16 10.22
N THR A 13 -0.26 0.79 9.41
CA THR A 13 0.38 2.02 9.89
C THR A 13 -0.57 3.19 9.66
N LEU A 14 -0.90 3.89 10.72
CA LEU A 14 -1.79 5.05 10.68
C LEU A 14 -1.04 6.35 10.40
N THR A 15 -1.80 7.43 10.14
CA THR A 15 -1.21 8.75 9.84
C THR A 15 -0.43 9.35 11.01
N ASN A 16 -0.69 8.91 12.23
CA ASN A 16 0.10 9.30 13.41
C ASN A 16 1.31 8.38 13.61
N MET A 17 1.58 7.48 12.65
CA MET A 17 2.66 6.49 12.66
C MET A 17 2.50 5.37 13.70
N GLU A 18 1.37 5.27 14.35
CA GLU A 18 1.06 4.10 15.18
C GLU A 18 0.86 2.88 14.30
N GLN A 19 1.30 1.73 14.77
CA GLN A 19 1.21 0.47 14.05
C GLN A 19 0.36 -0.54 14.80
N TYR A 20 -0.49 -1.25 14.05
CA TYR A 20 -1.36 -2.27 14.62
C TYR A 20 -1.25 -3.54 13.80
N ARG A 21 -1.12 -4.65 14.50
CA ARG A 21 -1.14 -5.98 13.88
C ARG A 21 -2.60 -6.40 13.70
N LEU A 22 -2.96 -6.79 12.48
CA LEU A 22 -4.30 -7.31 12.21
C LEU A 22 -4.37 -8.80 12.56
N ARG A 23 -5.59 -9.34 12.61
CA ARG A 23 -5.80 -10.76 12.93
C ARG A 23 -5.13 -11.65 11.88
N LEU A 24 -4.72 -12.85 12.30
CA LEU A 24 -4.15 -13.86 11.40
C LEU A 24 -5.08 -14.21 10.24
N SER A 25 -6.38 -14.17 10.48
CA SER A 25 -7.39 -14.50 9.47
C SER A 25 -7.61 -13.38 8.44
N THR A 26 -7.07 -12.18 8.67
CA THR A 26 -7.24 -11.06 7.74
C THR A 26 -6.44 -11.29 6.47
N LYS A 27 -7.12 -11.23 5.33
CA LYS A 27 -6.51 -11.40 4.01
C LYS A 27 -6.48 -10.06 3.27
N ALA A 28 -5.64 -9.99 2.24
CA ALA A 28 -5.53 -8.78 1.42
C ALA A 28 -6.89 -8.33 0.89
N LYS A 29 -7.73 -9.25 0.42
CA LYS A 29 -9.05 -8.90 -0.09
C LYS A 29 -9.95 -8.26 0.96
N ASP A 30 -9.81 -8.62 2.23
CA ASP A 30 -10.59 -8.03 3.32
C ASP A 30 -10.21 -6.56 3.48
N ILE A 31 -8.91 -6.27 3.41
CA ILE A 31 -8.40 -4.90 3.49
C ILE A 31 -8.88 -4.08 2.29
N LEU A 32 -8.75 -4.63 1.09
CA LEU A 32 -9.15 -3.95 -0.15
C LEU A 32 -10.64 -3.67 -0.20
N ASN A 33 -11.47 -4.56 0.36
CA ASN A 33 -12.91 -4.38 0.38
C ASN A 33 -13.37 -3.36 1.42
N PHE A 34 -12.51 -3.02 2.38
CA PHE A 34 -12.87 -2.11 3.46
C PHE A 34 -13.02 -0.67 2.97
N CYS A 35 -12.20 -0.25 2.02
CA CYS A 35 -12.23 1.13 1.54
C CYS A 35 -11.83 1.17 0.05
N PRO A 36 -12.61 1.87 -0.80
CA PRO A 36 -12.30 1.95 -2.23
C PRO A 36 -11.00 2.71 -2.53
N SER A 37 -10.49 3.48 -1.57
CA SER A 37 -9.23 4.18 -1.73
C SER A 37 -8.00 3.30 -1.49
N PHE A 38 -8.19 2.07 -1.02
CA PHE A 38 -7.07 1.16 -0.81
C PHE A 38 -6.70 0.45 -2.10
N ILE A 39 -5.40 0.47 -2.42
CA ILE A 39 -4.88 -0.14 -3.63
C ILE A 39 -3.68 -1.03 -3.31
N ARG A 40 -3.67 -2.23 -3.89
CA ARG A 40 -2.53 -3.13 -3.72
C ARG A 40 -1.42 -2.71 -4.67
N VAL A 41 -0.22 -2.46 -4.14
CA VAL A 41 0.92 -2.03 -4.94
C VAL A 41 1.91 -3.16 -5.20
N ASN A 42 1.95 -4.14 -4.32
CA ASN A 42 2.67 -5.39 -4.53
C ASN A 42 2.03 -6.48 -3.66
N THR A 43 2.55 -7.69 -3.73
CA THR A 43 1.99 -8.83 -3.01
C THR A 43 1.83 -8.56 -1.51
N ASP A 44 2.75 -7.81 -0.93
CA ASP A 44 2.84 -7.61 0.53
C ASP A 44 2.49 -6.20 0.98
N CYS A 45 1.97 -5.35 0.10
CA CYS A 45 1.69 -3.96 0.46
C CYS A 45 0.41 -3.44 -0.17
N ILE A 46 -0.42 -2.82 0.67
CA ILE A 46 -1.64 -2.10 0.27
C ILE A 46 -1.53 -0.67 0.80
N LEU A 47 -1.77 0.31 -0.05
CA LEU A 47 -1.70 1.72 0.29
C LEU A 47 -3.07 2.38 0.16
N ASN A 48 -3.25 3.46 0.91
CA ASN A 48 -4.33 4.40 0.64
C ASN A 48 -3.87 5.31 -0.51
N ILE A 49 -4.58 5.29 -1.64
CA ILE A 49 -4.21 6.04 -2.84
C ILE A 49 -4.11 7.55 -2.59
N ASP A 50 -4.84 8.06 -1.58
CA ASP A 50 -4.82 9.49 -1.24
C ASP A 50 -3.44 9.94 -0.75
N TYR A 51 -2.61 9.02 -0.28
CA TYR A 51 -1.26 9.31 0.18
C TYR A 51 -0.18 8.96 -0.83
N LEU A 52 -0.57 8.51 -2.02
CA LEU A 52 0.37 8.16 -3.08
C LEU A 52 0.47 9.32 -4.07
N SER A 53 1.66 9.92 -4.15
CA SER A 53 1.93 11.03 -5.08
C SER A 53 2.19 10.53 -6.49
N SER A 54 3.10 9.58 -6.63
CA SER A 54 3.50 9.04 -7.93
C SER A 54 4.25 7.73 -7.78
N VAL A 55 4.49 7.07 -8.91
CA VAL A 55 5.33 5.88 -8.97
C VAL A 55 6.39 6.12 -10.03
N GLU A 56 7.66 5.97 -9.68
CA GLU A 56 8.77 6.15 -10.61
C GLU A 56 8.77 5.07 -11.68
N ASN A 57 8.94 5.48 -12.94
CA ASN A 57 8.84 4.56 -14.08
C ASN A 57 9.89 3.45 -14.08
N ASN A 58 11.13 3.78 -13.72
CA ASN A 58 12.24 2.82 -13.83
C ASN A 58 12.36 1.89 -12.65
N THR A 59 12.22 2.43 -11.44
CA THR A 59 12.41 1.70 -10.19
C THR A 59 11.11 1.14 -9.63
N LEU A 60 9.96 1.66 -10.09
CA LEU A 60 8.62 1.39 -9.58
C LEU A 60 8.47 1.79 -8.11
N ARG A 61 9.33 2.69 -7.66
CA ARG A 61 9.28 3.20 -6.29
C ARG A 61 8.05 4.09 -6.11
N CYS A 62 7.30 3.82 -5.04
CA CYS A 62 6.14 4.62 -4.67
C CYS A 62 6.59 5.86 -3.91
N ILE A 63 6.21 7.03 -4.40
CA ILE A 63 6.47 8.30 -3.73
C ILE A 63 5.23 8.70 -2.95
N LEU A 64 5.37 8.77 -1.63
CA LEU A 64 4.24 8.99 -0.74
C LEU A 64 4.27 10.39 -0.15
N TYR A 65 3.07 10.92 0.12
CA TYR A 65 2.92 12.17 0.87
C TYR A 65 3.20 11.96 2.36
N ALA A 66 3.55 13.03 3.05
CA ALA A 66 3.71 13.00 4.49
C ALA A 66 2.43 12.47 5.16
N PRO A 67 2.54 11.70 6.25
CA PRO A 67 3.74 11.40 7.04
C PRO A 67 4.53 10.18 6.54
N PHE A 68 4.18 9.62 5.38
CA PHE A 68 4.73 8.36 4.89
C PHE A 68 5.88 8.53 3.90
N SER A 69 6.35 9.75 3.67
CA SER A 69 7.34 10.05 2.63
C SER A 69 8.68 9.33 2.81
N HIS A 70 9.00 8.88 4.02
CA HIS A 70 10.24 8.16 4.33
C HIS A 70 10.15 6.66 4.08
N LEU A 71 8.96 6.12 3.82
CA LEU A 71 8.80 4.69 3.61
C LEU A 71 9.32 4.28 2.24
N GLU A 72 10.06 3.18 2.21
CA GLU A 72 10.60 2.61 0.98
C GLU A 72 9.69 1.48 0.50
N ILE A 73 8.78 1.81 -0.39
CA ILE A 73 7.81 0.87 -0.93
C ILE A 73 7.92 0.90 -2.45
N SER A 74 7.99 -0.27 -3.06
CA SER A 74 8.03 -0.39 -4.51
C SER A 74 6.82 -1.14 -5.02
N ALA A 75 6.26 -0.66 -6.13
CA ALA A 75 5.19 -1.37 -6.81
C ALA A 75 5.76 -2.56 -7.58
N SER A 76 4.97 -3.61 -7.74
CA SER A 76 5.33 -4.68 -8.66
C SER A 76 4.89 -4.32 -10.09
N ARG A 77 5.55 -4.89 -11.08
CA ARG A 77 5.20 -4.66 -12.48
C ARG A 77 3.75 -5.05 -12.75
N ARG A 78 3.29 -6.13 -12.12
CA ARG A 78 1.93 -6.63 -12.28
C ARG A 78 0.87 -5.63 -11.82
N HIS A 79 1.18 -4.84 -10.79
CA HIS A 79 0.23 -3.87 -10.23
C HIS A 79 0.41 -2.46 -10.81
N TYR A 80 1.50 -2.20 -11.49
CA TYR A 80 1.87 -0.85 -11.93
C TYR A 80 0.81 -0.18 -12.81
N SER A 81 0.28 -0.91 -13.78
CA SER A 81 -0.70 -0.31 -14.71
C SER A 81 -1.98 0.10 -13.99
N LYS A 82 -2.45 -0.71 -13.03
CA LYS A 82 -3.63 -0.37 -12.23
C LYS A 82 -3.40 0.84 -11.35
N ILE A 83 -2.19 0.94 -10.76
CA ILE A 83 -1.82 2.08 -9.93
C ILE A 83 -1.80 3.35 -10.77
N LYS A 84 -1.17 3.29 -11.92
CA LYS A 84 -1.07 4.43 -12.84
C LYS A 84 -2.45 4.87 -13.31
N GLU A 85 -3.31 3.93 -13.66
CA GLU A 85 -4.69 4.19 -14.04
C GLU A 85 -5.45 4.87 -12.91
N ALA A 86 -5.34 4.37 -11.69
CA ALA A 86 -5.99 4.95 -10.52
C ALA A 86 -5.52 6.39 -10.25
N LEU A 87 -4.23 6.67 -10.41
CA LEU A 87 -3.66 8.00 -10.22
C LEU A 87 -4.15 9.00 -11.28
N ASN A 88 -4.40 8.53 -12.50
CA ASN A 88 -4.86 9.39 -13.59
C ASN A 88 -6.30 9.85 -13.41
N PHE A 89 -7.08 9.18 -12.57
CA PHE A 89 -8.47 9.57 -12.29
C PHE A 89 -8.58 10.51 -11.09
N LEU A 90 -7.49 10.82 -10.44
CA LEU A 90 -7.45 11.77 -9.35
C LEU A 90 -7.02 13.14 -9.85
#